data_b630a0c7629500abe94ea50dbb26036e
#
_entry.id   b630a0c7629500abe94ea50dbb26036e
#
_cell.length_a   1.000
_cell.length_b   1.000
_cell.length_c   1.000
_cell.angle_alpha   90.00
_cell.angle_beta   90.00
_cell.angle_gamma   90.00
#
_symmetry.space_group_name_H-M   'P 1'
#
loop_
_entity.id
_entity.type
_entity.pdbx_description
1 polymer ?
#
loop_
_entity_poly.entity_id
_entity_poly.type
_entity_poly.pdbx_seq_one_letter_code
_entity_poly.pdbx_strand_id
1 'polypeptide(L)'
;IEATEKYRQIDSTNVVVNQQNALAYCLMKDYQTAIQRYEQLLSLGDSTFTTCYYLGVSYYAVEKFYEAHDILEVARQYDKRNVNLLYYLGRSCSKTSWKDQGVAYLEEAVAYAPPPDSAMVRLYVGLTDCYKMALMPKEQIKTMQDRYDKYDIENHKLLYDMAYVYQYQLKDKKNTERCLEAFLKTRPKNSSEQPETDDKGNVILGLSTYYGAAETWLKDLREKKKVDDFFQGKVMAVPTNTKKTETSRDTVKK
;
A
#
# COMPACT_ATOMS: atom_id res chain seq x y z
N ILE A 1 26.66 -5.30 -21.99
CA ILE A 1 27.28 -3.97 -21.75
C ILE A 1 28.65 -3.88 -22.40
N GLU A 2 29.64 -4.73 -22.04
CA GLU A 2 31.00 -4.62 -22.56
C GLU A 2 31.09 -4.56 -24.07
N ALA A 3 30.40 -5.47 -24.78
CA ALA A 3 30.37 -5.50 -26.23
C ALA A 3 29.76 -4.23 -26.85
N THR A 4 28.66 -3.73 -26.25
CA THR A 4 28.01 -2.52 -26.75
C THR A 4 28.84 -1.27 -26.45
N GLU A 5 29.54 -1.19 -25.30
CA GLU A 5 30.46 -0.08 -25.00
C GLU A 5 31.66 -0.06 -25.96
N LYS A 6 32.26 -1.23 -26.29
CA LYS A 6 33.33 -1.32 -27.31
C LYS A 6 32.87 -0.84 -28.68
N TYR A 7 31.64 -1.22 -29.08
CA TYR A 7 31.11 -0.75 -30.36
C TYR A 7 30.85 0.76 -30.35
N ARG A 8 30.34 1.32 -29.23
CA ARG A 8 30.09 2.75 -29.07
C ARG A 8 31.35 3.61 -29.18
N GLN A 9 32.54 3.05 -28.89
CA GLN A 9 33.82 3.74 -29.09
C GLN A 9 34.12 3.90 -30.60
N ILE A 10 33.55 3.04 -31.44
CA ILE A 10 33.73 3.08 -32.90
C ILE A 10 32.63 3.95 -33.54
N ASP A 11 31.37 3.72 -33.14
CA ASP A 11 30.20 4.44 -33.62
C ASP A 11 29.22 4.70 -32.48
N SER A 12 29.29 5.91 -31.92
CA SER A 12 28.43 6.35 -30.83
C SER A 12 27.01 6.75 -31.30
N THR A 13 26.76 6.81 -32.59
CA THR A 13 25.47 7.25 -33.16
C THR A 13 24.57 6.09 -33.57
N ASN A 14 25.06 4.87 -33.52
CA ASN A 14 24.27 3.68 -33.87
C ASN A 14 23.12 3.48 -32.88
N VAL A 15 21.90 3.77 -33.35
CA VAL A 15 20.67 3.75 -32.53
C VAL A 15 20.42 2.35 -31.95
N VAL A 16 20.57 1.28 -32.74
CA VAL A 16 20.29 -0.10 -32.30
C VAL A 16 21.21 -0.52 -31.14
N VAL A 17 22.52 -0.23 -31.28
CA VAL A 17 23.50 -0.55 -30.23
C VAL A 17 23.25 0.29 -28.99
N ASN A 18 22.92 1.56 -29.16
CA ASN A 18 22.60 2.46 -28.06
C ASN A 18 21.35 2.02 -27.30
N GLN A 19 20.29 1.57 -27.99
CA GLN A 19 19.08 1.01 -27.36
C GLN A 19 19.41 -0.22 -26.50
N GLN A 20 20.17 -1.16 -27.04
CA GLN A 20 20.59 -2.37 -26.30
C GLN A 20 21.48 -2.02 -25.10
N ASN A 21 22.38 -1.07 -25.26
CA ASN A 21 23.25 -0.59 -24.19
C ASN A 21 22.44 0.06 -23.06
N ALA A 22 21.54 0.99 -23.40
CA ALA A 22 20.66 1.66 -22.44
C ALA A 22 19.78 0.67 -21.68
N LEU A 23 19.17 -0.29 -22.40
CA LEU A 23 18.34 -1.33 -21.80
C LEU A 23 19.16 -2.21 -20.83
N ALA A 24 20.38 -2.57 -21.20
CA ALA A 24 21.24 -3.38 -20.34
C ALA A 24 21.56 -2.67 -19.01
N TYR A 25 21.87 -1.36 -19.03
CA TYR A 25 22.05 -0.58 -17.81
C TYR A 25 20.76 -0.49 -16.98
N CYS A 26 19.63 -0.28 -17.61
CA CYS A 26 18.33 -0.24 -16.94
C CYS A 26 18.03 -1.59 -16.24
N LEU A 27 18.26 -2.72 -16.89
CA LEU A 27 18.06 -4.06 -16.30
C LEU A 27 19.04 -4.36 -15.16
N MET A 28 20.25 -3.82 -15.21
CA MET A 28 21.21 -3.90 -14.11
C MET A 28 20.94 -2.91 -12.98
N LYS A 29 19.87 -2.10 -13.10
CA LYS A 29 19.48 -1.05 -12.16
C LYS A 29 20.50 0.10 -12.03
N ASP A 30 21.41 0.24 -12.97
CA ASP A 30 22.23 1.45 -13.13
C ASP A 30 21.40 2.49 -13.91
N TYR A 31 20.42 3.05 -13.21
CA TYR A 31 19.46 3.97 -13.80
C TYR A 31 20.09 5.30 -14.21
N GLN A 32 21.17 5.73 -13.55
CA GLN A 32 21.86 6.98 -13.91
C GLN A 32 22.52 6.86 -15.27
N THR A 33 23.25 5.78 -15.52
CA THR A 33 23.85 5.52 -16.83
C THR A 33 22.77 5.25 -17.88
N ALA A 34 21.71 4.48 -17.52
CA ALA A 34 20.59 4.24 -18.43
C ALA A 34 19.93 5.55 -18.90
N ILE A 35 19.68 6.50 -18.00
CA ILE A 35 19.15 7.83 -18.34
C ILE A 35 20.03 8.53 -19.36
N GLN A 36 21.33 8.62 -19.11
CA GLN A 36 22.27 9.27 -20.06
C GLN A 36 22.21 8.63 -21.45
N ARG A 37 22.10 7.30 -21.51
CA ARG A 37 22.03 6.56 -22.78
C ARG A 37 20.71 6.78 -23.51
N TYR A 38 19.59 6.80 -22.78
CA TYR A 38 18.28 7.07 -23.36
C TYR A 38 18.12 8.54 -23.78
N GLU A 39 18.65 9.50 -23.02
CA GLU A 39 18.68 10.92 -23.41
C GLU A 39 19.51 11.11 -24.71
N GLN A 40 20.61 10.40 -24.83
CA GLN A 40 21.39 10.39 -26.08
C GLN A 40 20.55 9.84 -27.25
N LEU A 41 19.80 8.77 -27.06
CA LEU A 41 18.89 8.23 -28.07
C LEU A 41 17.83 9.24 -28.52
N LEU A 42 17.23 9.96 -27.56
CA LEU A 42 16.30 11.05 -27.87
C LEU A 42 16.99 12.15 -28.70
N SER A 43 18.24 12.51 -28.38
CA SER A 43 19.00 13.50 -29.16
C SER A 43 19.33 13.04 -30.58
N LEU A 44 19.40 11.73 -30.81
CA LEU A 44 19.55 11.11 -32.14
C LEU A 44 18.21 10.95 -32.89
N GLY A 45 17.11 11.43 -32.30
CA GLY A 45 15.77 11.35 -32.89
C GLY A 45 15.00 10.05 -32.60
N ASP A 46 15.54 9.18 -31.75
CA ASP A 46 14.85 7.93 -31.36
C ASP A 46 13.90 8.18 -30.17
N SER A 47 12.65 8.50 -30.49
CA SER A 47 11.57 8.66 -29.53
C SER A 47 10.59 7.50 -29.51
N THR A 48 11.03 6.28 -29.82
CA THR A 48 10.19 5.07 -29.82
C THR A 48 9.58 4.78 -28.45
N PHE A 49 8.52 3.96 -28.44
CA PHE A 49 7.90 3.49 -27.20
C PHE A 49 8.94 2.95 -26.20
N THR A 50 9.84 2.09 -26.69
CA THR A 50 10.86 1.43 -25.84
C THR A 50 11.78 2.46 -25.19
N THR A 51 12.29 3.41 -25.97
CA THR A 51 13.18 4.47 -25.47
C THR A 51 12.49 5.34 -24.44
N CYS A 52 11.28 5.84 -24.73
CA CYS A 52 10.53 6.69 -23.81
C CYS A 52 10.07 5.94 -22.55
N TYR A 53 9.63 4.70 -22.70
CA TYR A 53 9.16 3.89 -21.58
C TYR A 53 10.28 3.59 -20.59
N TYR A 54 11.42 3.06 -21.04
CA TYR A 54 12.52 2.71 -20.14
C TYR A 54 13.26 3.93 -19.59
N LEU A 55 13.29 5.04 -20.32
CA LEU A 55 13.74 6.33 -19.77
C LEU A 55 12.84 6.78 -18.62
N GLY A 56 11.53 6.72 -18.81
CA GLY A 56 10.56 7.07 -17.78
C GLY A 56 10.65 6.16 -16.56
N VAL A 57 10.82 4.86 -16.74
CA VAL A 57 11.06 3.91 -15.65
C VAL A 57 12.36 4.23 -14.91
N SER A 58 13.41 4.61 -15.65
CA SER A 58 14.70 5.00 -15.06
C SER A 58 14.59 6.29 -14.26
N TYR A 59 13.90 7.31 -14.77
CA TYR A 59 13.61 8.53 -14.02
C TYR A 59 12.79 8.25 -12.76
N TYR A 60 11.76 7.41 -12.87
CA TYR A 60 10.97 7.00 -11.70
C TYR A 60 11.83 6.34 -10.62
N ALA A 61 12.76 5.47 -11.03
CA ALA A 61 13.63 4.74 -10.11
C ALA A 61 14.63 5.64 -9.36
N VAL A 62 15.01 6.78 -9.95
CA VAL A 62 15.86 7.81 -9.31
C VAL A 62 15.05 8.98 -8.73
N GLU A 63 13.75 8.79 -8.54
CA GLU A 63 12.81 9.73 -7.92
C GLU A 63 12.63 11.07 -8.68
N LYS A 64 12.99 11.12 -9.95
CA LYS A 64 12.70 12.23 -10.86
C LYS A 64 11.29 12.10 -11.42
N PHE A 65 10.28 12.32 -10.56
CA PHE A 65 8.89 11.97 -10.87
C PHE A 65 8.24 12.87 -11.94
N TYR A 66 8.66 14.14 -12.05
CA TYR A 66 8.15 15.03 -13.09
C TYR A 66 8.68 14.62 -14.46
N GLU A 67 9.98 14.38 -14.57
CA GLU A 67 10.62 13.93 -15.80
C GLU A 67 10.10 12.54 -16.21
N ALA A 68 9.87 11.66 -15.22
CA ALA A 68 9.26 10.36 -15.47
C ALA A 68 7.87 10.49 -16.08
N HIS A 69 7.01 11.35 -15.50
CA HIS A 69 5.67 11.61 -16.03
C HIS A 69 5.74 12.11 -17.47
N ASP A 70 6.52 13.15 -17.74
CA ASP A 70 6.54 13.80 -19.05
C ASP A 70 6.98 12.85 -20.16
N ILE A 71 8.02 12.06 -19.93
CA ILE A 71 8.49 11.11 -20.93
C ILE A 71 7.58 9.87 -21.07
N LEU A 72 6.94 9.42 -19.99
CA LEU A 72 5.96 8.34 -20.04
C LEU A 72 4.68 8.77 -20.77
N GLU A 73 4.28 10.04 -20.71
CA GLU A 73 3.19 10.57 -21.54
C GLU A 73 3.53 10.53 -23.02
N VAL A 74 4.79 10.75 -23.41
CA VAL A 74 5.23 10.53 -24.79
C VAL A 74 5.09 9.04 -25.16
N ALA A 75 5.54 8.13 -24.30
CA ALA A 75 5.38 6.70 -24.53
C ALA A 75 3.89 6.28 -24.66
N ARG A 76 2.99 6.92 -23.90
CA ARG A 76 1.54 6.64 -23.94
C ARG A 76 0.91 6.92 -25.29
N GLN A 77 1.48 7.79 -26.11
CA GLN A 77 0.97 8.03 -27.47
C GLN A 77 1.05 6.79 -28.35
N TYR A 78 2.00 5.89 -28.08
CA TYR A 78 2.22 4.65 -28.82
C TYR A 78 1.32 3.51 -28.34
N ASP A 79 1.13 3.37 -27.02
CA ASP A 79 0.30 2.31 -26.42
C ASP A 79 -0.43 2.81 -25.16
N LYS A 80 -1.67 3.25 -25.36
CA LYS A 80 -2.52 3.83 -24.30
C LYS A 80 -3.01 2.82 -23.28
N ARG A 81 -2.99 1.51 -23.62
CA ARG A 81 -3.50 0.44 -22.75
C ARG A 81 -2.42 -0.37 -22.07
N ASN A 82 -1.18 0.05 -22.18
CA ASN A 82 -0.07 -0.66 -21.55
C ASN A 82 -0.15 -0.54 -20.03
N VAL A 83 -0.47 -1.65 -19.38
CA VAL A 83 -0.69 -1.70 -17.92
C VAL A 83 0.55 -1.25 -17.13
N ASN A 84 1.75 -1.66 -17.57
CA ASN A 84 2.97 -1.26 -16.88
C ASN A 84 3.27 0.24 -17.06
N LEU A 85 3.03 0.77 -18.24
CA LEU A 85 3.15 2.22 -18.51
C LEU A 85 2.20 3.02 -17.60
N LEU A 86 0.91 2.65 -17.59
CA LEU A 86 -0.11 3.28 -16.75
C LEU A 86 0.25 3.19 -15.26
N TYR A 87 0.82 2.06 -14.83
CA TYR A 87 1.32 1.90 -13.47
C TYR A 87 2.40 2.92 -13.13
N TYR A 88 3.43 3.08 -13.96
CA TYR A 88 4.50 4.03 -13.70
C TYR A 88 4.04 5.49 -13.82
N LEU A 89 3.13 5.81 -14.74
CA LEU A 89 2.48 7.12 -14.82
C LEU A 89 1.74 7.43 -13.53
N GLY A 90 0.85 6.55 -13.10
CA GLY A 90 0.09 6.75 -11.88
C GLY A 90 0.96 6.88 -10.64
N ARG A 91 1.99 6.06 -10.53
CA ARG A 91 2.97 6.12 -9.42
C ARG A 91 3.78 7.42 -9.44
N SER A 92 4.19 7.90 -10.60
CA SER A 92 4.88 9.20 -10.73
C SER A 92 3.97 10.34 -10.32
N CYS A 93 2.73 10.37 -10.81
CA CYS A 93 1.74 11.38 -10.45
C CYS A 93 1.44 11.40 -8.95
N SER A 94 1.40 10.24 -8.28
CA SER A 94 1.15 10.18 -6.83
C SER A 94 2.21 10.88 -5.98
N LYS A 95 3.41 11.08 -6.54
CA LYS A 95 4.54 11.76 -5.89
C LYS A 95 4.67 13.24 -6.28
N THR A 96 3.80 13.73 -7.16
CA THR A 96 3.77 15.11 -7.66
C THR A 96 2.47 15.80 -7.27
N SER A 97 2.17 16.93 -7.89
CA SER A 97 0.89 17.64 -7.74
C SER A 97 -0.28 16.98 -8.51
N TRP A 98 -0.02 16.05 -9.42
CA TRP A 98 -1.03 15.42 -10.31
C TRP A 98 -1.70 14.17 -9.71
N LYS A 99 -2.06 14.23 -8.42
CA LYS A 99 -2.55 13.06 -7.67
C LYS A 99 -3.83 12.45 -8.23
N ASP A 100 -4.76 13.29 -8.66
CA ASP A 100 -6.02 12.83 -9.26
C ASP A 100 -5.80 12.14 -10.61
N GLN A 101 -4.87 12.65 -11.42
CA GLN A 101 -4.42 11.98 -12.63
C GLN A 101 -3.78 10.62 -12.32
N GLY A 102 -2.98 10.55 -11.26
CA GLY A 102 -2.37 9.31 -10.80
C GLY A 102 -3.40 8.24 -10.45
N VAL A 103 -4.49 8.63 -9.81
CA VAL A 103 -5.63 7.75 -9.55
C VAL A 103 -6.21 7.24 -10.87
N ALA A 104 -6.53 8.14 -11.81
CA ALA A 104 -7.13 7.76 -13.10
C ALA A 104 -6.26 6.76 -13.89
N TYR A 105 -4.94 6.98 -13.97
CA TYR A 105 -4.05 6.04 -14.65
C TYR A 105 -4.02 4.66 -14.00
N LEU A 106 -4.08 4.58 -12.68
CA LEU A 106 -4.06 3.28 -11.99
C LEU A 106 -5.43 2.58 -12.05
N GLU A 107 -6.53 3.33 -12.06
CA GLU A 107 -7.86 2.75 -12.34
C GLU A 107 -7.91 2.17 -13.76
N GLU A 108 -7.38 2.88 -14.77
CA GLU A 108 -7.23 2.36 -16.13
C GLU A 108 -6.35 1.10 -16.15
N ALA A 109 -5.22 1.11 -15.43
CA ALA A 109 -4.33 -0.04 -15.35
C ALA A 109 -5.03 -1.28 -14.77
N VAL A 110 -5.80 -1.10 -13.70
CA VAL A 110 -6.62 -2.18 -13.10
C VAL A 110 -7.67 -2.70 -14.09
N ALA A 111 -8.32 -1.80 -14.84
CA ALA A 111 -9.34 -2.18 -15.83
C ALA A 111 -8.77 -2.97 -17.01
N TYR A 112 -7.52 -2.71 -17.40
CA TYR A 112 -6.86 -3.40 -18.53
C TYR A 112 -6.00 -4.59 -18.12
N ALA A 113 -5.72 -4.77 -16.82
CA ALA A 113 -4.84 -5.84 -16.36
C ALA A 113 -5.48 -7.21 -16.56
N PRO A 114 -4.84 -8.13 -17.31
CA PRO A 114 -5.24 -9.51 -17.31
C PRO A 114 -4.80 -10.18 -16.00
N PRO A 115 -5.50 -11.22 -15.50
CA PRO A 115 -4.93 -12.05 -14.44
C PRO A 115 -3.55 -12.55 -14.88
N PRO A 116 -2.55 -12.60 -14.00
CA PRO A 116 -2.56 -13.27 -12.72
C PRO A 116 -2.56 -12.33 -11.50
N ASP A 117 -2.89 -12.91 -10.36
CA ASP A 117 -3.13 -12.22 -9.08
C ASP A 117 -1.97 -11.34 -8.61
N SER A 118 -0.72 -11.74 -8.87
CA SER A 118 0.47 -10.98 -8.48
C SER A 118 0.56 -9.60 -9.15
N ALA A 119 0.14 -9.48 -10.41
CA ALA A 119 0.07 -8.20 -11.11
C ALA A 119 -1.04 -7.33 -10.52
N MET A 120 -2.20 -7.93 -10.21
CA MET A 120 -3.31 -7.25 -9.56
C MET A 120 -2.91 -6.73 -8.18
N VAL A 121 -2.25 -7.54 -7.34
CA VAL A 121 -1.75 -7.08 -6.03
C VAL A 121 -0.89 -5.82 -6.17
N ARG A 122 0.06 -5.80 -7.12
CA ARG A 122 0.92 -4.62 -7.37
C ARG A 122 0.11 -3.39 -7.76
N LEU A 123 -0.89 -3.55 -8.64
CA LEU A 123 -1.75 -2.45 -9.08
C LEU A 123 -2.60 -1.91 -7.91
N TYR A 124 -3.20 -2.80 -7.13
CA TYR A 124 -3.99 -2.41 -5.95
C TYR A 124 -3.15 -1.72 -4.86
N VAL A 125 -1.88 -2.13 -4.67
CA VAL A 125 -0.94 -1.38 -3.80
C VAL A 125 -0.73 0.03 -4.34
N GLY A 126 -0.42 0.16 -5.63
CA GLY A 126 -0.22 1.45 -6.26
C GLY A 126 -1.45 2.36 -6.15
N LEU A 127 -2.63 1.81 -6.43
CA LEU A 127 -3.90 2.53 -6.37
C LEU A 127 -4.25 2.94 -4.93
N THR A 128 -4.03 2.07 -3.94
CA THR A 128 -4.19 2.40 -2.51
C THR A 128 -3.31 3.59 -2.11
N ASP A 129 -2.05 3.60 -2.54
CA ASP A 129 -1.13 4.71 -2.28
C ASP A 129 -1.57 6.01 -2.97
N CYS A 130 -2.06 5.93 -4.20
CA CYS A 130 -2.59 7.10 -4.91
C CYS A 130 -3.81 7.70 -4.21
N TYR A 131 -4.78 6.89 -3.81
CA TYR A 131 -5.94 7.36 -3.03
C TYR A 131 -5.53 7.97 -1.69
N LYS A 132 -4.53 7.38 -1.01
CA LYS A 132 -3.95 7.97 0.21
C LYS A 132 -3.37 9.36 -0.06
N MET A 133 -2.60 9.52 -1.13
CA MET A 133 -1.98 10.80 -1.50
C MET A 133 -2.99 11.83 -2.01
N ALA A 134 -4.07 11.38 -2.64
CA ALA A 134 -5.19 12.21 -3.08
C ALA A 134 -6.19 12.54 -1.95
N LEU A 135 -5.96 12.05 -0.73
CA LEU A 135 -6.83 12.23 0.43
C LEU A 135 -8.26 11.68 0.21
N MET A 136 -8.36 10.53 -0.45
CA MET A 136 -9.60 9.82 -0.78
C MET A 136 -9.75 8.54 0.10
N PRO A 137 -10.03 8.66 1.42
CA PRO A 137 -9.96 7.53 2.34
C PRO A 137 -11.04 6.47 2.14
N LYS A 138 -12.19 6.82 1.56
CA LYS A 138 -13.26 5.84 1.27
C LYS A 138 -12.86 4.92 0.14
N GLU A 139 -12.32 5.46 -0.92
CA GLU A 139 -11.80 4.77 -2.09
C GLU A 139 -10.57 3.94 -1.71
N GLN A 140 -9.70 4.49 -0.86
CA GLN A 140 -8.56 3.79 -0.28
C GLN A 140 -9.01 2.51 0.45
N ILE A 141 -10.00 2.61 1.36
CA ILE A 141 -10.54 1.45 2.09
C ILE A 141 -11.14 0.42 1.14
N LYS A 142 -11.96 0.86 0.17
CA LYS A 142 -12.56 -0.04 -0.82
C LYS A 142 -11.50 -0.81 -1.58
N THR A 143 -10.46 -0.13 -2.02
CA THR A 143 -9.33 -0.74 -2.75
C THR A 143 -8.57 -1.74 -1.88
N MET A 144 -8.31 -1.42 -0.61
CA MET A 144 -7.68 -2.33 0.35
C MET A 144 -8.54 -3.57 0.61
N GLN A 145 -9.87 -3.40 0.76
CA GLN A 145 -10.81 -4.50 0.95
C GLN A 145 -10.86 -5.40 -0.28
N ASP A 146 -11.01 -4.81 -1.49
CA ASP A 146 -11.02 -5.56 -2.75
C ASP A 146 -9.72 -6.36 -2.95
N ARG A 147 -8.56 -5.76 -2.61
CA ARG A 147 -7.28 -6.45 -2.63
C ARG A 147 -7.27 -7.64 -1.69
N TYR A 148 -7.67 -7.43 -0.44
CA TYR A 148 -7.69 -8.48 0.58
C TYR A 148 -8.59 -9.65 0.17
N ASP A 149 -9.81 -9.36 -0.25
CA ASP A 149 -10.82 -10.39 -0.52
C ASP A 149 -10.53 -11.20 -1.79
N LYS A 150 -9.88 -10.59 -2.80
CA LYS A 150 -9.76 -11.20 -4.13
C LYS A 150 -8.37 -11.74 -4.45
N TYR A 151 -7.30 -11.10 -3.93
CA TYR A 151 -5.95 -11.32 -4.44
C TYR A 151 -4.89 -11.54 -3.36
N ASP A 152 -5.12 -11.14 -2.11
CA ASP A 152 -4.08 -11.06 -1.09
C ASP A 152 -4.62 -11.41 0.32
N ILE A 153 -5.44 -12.47 0.38
CA ILE A 153 -6.17 -12.88 1.59
C ILE A 153 -5.23 -13.28 2.75
N GLU A 154 -4.04 -13.75 2.43
CA GLU A 154 -3.01 -14.09 3.43
C GLU A 154 -2.37 -12.85 4.08
N ASN A 155 -2.52 -11.69 3.47
CA ASN A 155 -1.97 -10.44 3.98
C ASN A 155 -2.88 -9.83 5.06
N HIS A 156 -2.97 -10.51 6.18
CA HIS A 156 -3.84 -10.09 7.30
C HIS A 156 -3.50 -8.68 7.83
N LYS A 157 -2.27 -8.19 7.62
CA LYS A 157 -1.91 -6.83 8.00
C LYS A 157 -2.81 -5.76 7.34
N LEU A 158 -3.38 -6.04 6.18
CA LEU A 158 -4.33 -5.12 5.53
C LEU A 158 -5.53 -4.78 6.42
N LEU A 159 -6.00 -5.74 7.24
CA LEU A 159 -7.09 -5.49 8.19
C LEU A 159 -6.69 -4.46 9.25
N TYR A 160 -5.45 -4.55 9.75
CA TYR A 160 -4.90 -3.56 10.68
C TYR A 160 -4.73 -2.18 10.03
N ASP A 161 -4.20 -2.15 8.80
CA ASP A 161 -4.00 -0.92 8.04
C ASP A 161 -5.36 -0.25 7.71
N MET A 162 -6.41 -1.01 7.39
CA MET A 162 -7.78 -0.49 7.23
C MET A 162 -8.33 0.10 8.53
N ALA A 163 -8.09 -0.54 9.67
CA ALA A 163 -8.48 0.01 10.98
C ALA A 163 -7.84 1.39 11.21
N TYR A 164 -6.57 1.57 10.80
CA TYR A 164 -5.88 2.85 10.88
C TYR A 164 -6.59 3.94 10.04
N VAL A 165 -6.96 3.63 8.80
CA VAL A 165 -7.68 4.59 7.93
C VAL A 165 -9.05 4.93 8.51
N TYR A 166 -9.82 3.94 8.99
CA TYR A 166 -11.10 4.18 9.64
C TYR A 166 -10.97 5.08 10.86
N GLN A 167 -9.98 4.84 11.73
CA GLN A 167 -9.81 5.61 12.97
C GLN A 167 -9.37 7.05 12.70
N TYR A 168 -8.32 7.24 11.91
CA TYR A 168 -7.65 8.53 11.84
C TYR A 168 -8.14 9.41 10.71
N GLN A 169 -8.62 8.84 9.60
CA GLN A 169 -9.09 9.62 8.45
C GLN A 169 -10.61 9.72 8.41
N LEU A 170 -11.34 8.63 8.64
CA LEU A 170 -12.81 8.60 8.58
C LEU A 170 -13.47 8.82 9.92
N LYS A 171 -12.74 8.75 11.06
CA LYS A 171 -13.26 8.85 12.42
C LYS A 171 -14.37 7.83 12.73
N ASP A 172 -14.33 6.69 12.08
CA ASP A 172 -15.32 5.62 12.19
C ASP A 172 -14.88 4.56 13.22
N LYS A 173 -15.20 4.80 14.49
CA LYS A 173 -14.85 3.90 15.61
C LYS A 173 -15.42 2.49 15.42
N LYS A 174 -16.64 2.35 14.85
CA LYS A 174 -17.30 1.05 14.68
C LYS A 174 -16.55 0.17 13.69
N ASN A 175 -16.20 0.69 12.52
CA ASN A 175 -15.45 -0.07 11.53
C ASN A 175 -13.99 -0.27 11.96
N THR A 176 -13.42 0.64 12.75
CA THR A 176 -12.11 0.43 13.40
C THR A 176 -12.13 -0.81 14.29
N GLU A 177 -13.10 -0.91 15.22
CA GLU A 177 -13.25 -2.10 16.08
C GLU A 177 -13.40 -3.37 15.25
N ARG A 178 -14.29 -3.36 14.24
CA ARG A 178 -14.53 -4.51 13.37
C ARG A 178 -13.26 -5.01 12.67
N CYS A 179 -12.46 -4.10 12.14
CA CYS A 179 -11.20 -4.45 11.45
C CYS A 179 -10.17 -5.01 12.43
N LEU A 180 -10.03 -4.41 13.62
CA LEU A 180 -9.11 -4.92 14.65
C LEU A 180 -9.54 -6.31 15.15
N GLU A 181 -10.83 -6.54 15.39
CA GLU A 181 -11.34 -7.86 15.76
C GLU A 181 -11.11 -8.91 14.67
N ALA A 182 -11.33 -8.52 13.40
CA ALA A 182 -11.06 -9.41 12.28
C ALA A 182 -9.57 -9.76 12.20
N PHE A 183 -8.70 -8.77 12.38
CA PHE A 183 -7.25 -8.97 12.41
C PHE A 183 -6.83 -9.90 13.55
N LEU A 184 -7.32 -9.69 14.77
CA LEU A 184 -6.99 -10.52 15.92
C LEU A 184 -7.44 -11.98 15.77
N LYS A 185 -8.52 -12.24 15.04
CA LYS A 185 -8.98 -13.60 14.73
C LYS A 185 -8.02 -14.36 13.81
N THR A 186 -7.17 -13.67 13.06
CA THR A 186 -6.19 -14.32 12.17
C THR A 186 -4.91 -14.72 12.90
N ARG A 187 -4.78 -14.41 14.21
CA ARG A 187 -3.61 -14.76 15.02
C ARG A 187 -3.41 -16.27 15.07
N PRO A 188 -2.23 -16.80 14.70
CA PRO A 188 -1.92 -18.21 14.83
C PRO A 188 -1.96 -18.65 16.30
N LYS A 189 -2.57 -19.81 16.58
CA LYS A 189 -2.69 -20.33 17.96
C LYS A 189 -1.36 -20.59 18.68
N ASN A 190 -0.29 -20.77 17.91
CA ASN A 190 1.06 -21.10 18.41
C ASN A 190 2.07 -19.97 18.21
N SER A 191 1.64 -18.75 17.94
CA SER A 191 2.58 -17.62 17.84
C SER A 191 3.16 -17.30 19.21
N SER A 192 4.47 -17.45 19.37
CA SER A 192 5.20 -16.93 20.53
C SER A 192 4.97 -15.41 20.60
N GLU A 193 4.69 -14.88 21.78
CA GLU A 193 4.46 -13.45 21.99
C GLU A 193 5.74 -12.60 21.84
N GLN A 194 6.89 -13.25 21.62
CA GLN A 194 8.16 -12.54 21.48
C GLN A 194 8.30 -11.96 20.06
N PRO A 195 8.67 -10.69 19.96
CA PRO A 195 8.96 -10.08 18.67
C PRO A 195 10.14 -10.80 18.00
N GLU A 196 10.02 -11.05 16.71
CA GLU A 196 11.15 -11.56 15.92
C GLU A 196 12.26 -10.51 15.91
N THR A 197 13.49 -10.94 16.12
CA THR A 197 14.67 -10.07 16.05
C THR A 197 15.57 -10.50 14.90
N ASP A 198 16.21 -9.53 14.23
CA ASP A 198 17.24 -9.81 13.23
C ASP A 198 18.55 -10.32 13.90
N ASP A 199 19.52 -10.74 13.08
CA ASP A 199 20.81 -11.23 13.55
C ASP A 199 21.61 -10.20 14.39
N LYS A 200 21.16 -8.95 14.42
CA LYS A 200 21.75 -7.85 15.19
C LYS A 200 20.94 -7.50 16.45
N GLY A 201 19.88 -8.25 16.74
CA GLY A 201 19.00 -8.02 17.87
C GLY A 201 18.00 -6.88 17.70
N ASN A 202 17.84 -6.32 16.49
CA ASN A 202 16.80 -5.32 16.21
C ASN A 202 15.44 -6.02 16.06
N VAL A 203 14.40 -5.44 16.64
CA VAL A 203 13.04 -5.97 16.51
C VAL A 203 12.60 -5.88 15.06
N ILE A 204 12.35 -7.04 14.44
CA ILE A 204 11.68 -7.10 13.14
C ILE A 204 10.20 -6.86 13.42
N LEU A 205 9.62 -5.82 12.78
CA LEU A 205 8.20 -5.52 12.86
C LEU A 205 7.39 -6.60 12.10
N GLY A 206 7.37 -7.81 12.66
CA GLY A 206 6.55 -8.91 12.18
C GLY A 206 5.08 -8.75 12.57
N LEU A 207 4.22 -9.65 12.06
CA LEU A 207 2.79 -9.68 12.39
C LEU A 207 2.52 -9.79 13.90
N SER A 208 3.40 -10.45 14.67
CA SER A 208 3.31 -10.57 16.13
C SER A 208 3.23 -9.22 16.84
N THR A 209 4.04 -8.24 16.43
CA THR A 209 4.03 -6.88 16.99
C THR A 209 2.69 -6.17 16.73
N TYR A 210 2.09 -6.37 15.55
CA TYR A 210 0.80 -5.78 15.21
C TYR A 210 -0.35 -6.39 16.01
N TYR A 211 -0.30 -7.68 16.39
CA TYR A 211 -1.34 -8.29 17.23
C TYR A 211 -1.38 -7.65 18.62
N GLY A 212 -0.24 -7.48 19.30
CA GLY A 212 -0.17 -6.80 20.59
C GLY A 212 -0.64 -5.35 20.53
N ALA A 213 -0.23 -4.62 19.48
CA ALA A 213 -0.70 -3.25 19.25
C ALA A 213 -2.21 -3.19 19.02
N ALA A 214 -2.77 -4.13 18.25
CA ALA A 214 -4.21 -4.21 17.99
C ALA A 214 -5.03 -4.51 19.25
N GLU A 215 -4.55 -5.41 20.12
CA GLU A 215 -5.20 -5.72 21.40
C GLU A 215 -5.26 -4.48 22.29
N THR A 216 -4.12 -3.79 22.46
CA THR A 216 -4.04 -2.55 23.26
C THR A 216 -4.97 -1.49 22.70
N TRP A 217 -4.93 -1.29 21.39
CA TRP A 217 -5.77 -0.29 20.71
C TRP A 217 -7.27 -0.59 20.85
N LEU A 218 -7.66 -1.85 20.67
CA LEU A 218 -9.05 -2.27 20.83
C LEU A 218 -9.54 -2.06 22.27
N LYS A 219 -8.69 -2.35 23.26
CA LYS A 219 -8.97 -2.11 24.68
C LYS A 219 -9.21 -0.62 24.94
N ASP A 220 -8.32 0.25 24.47
CA ASP A 220 -8.42 1.70 24.65
C ASP A 220 -9.70 2.28 23.99
N LEU A 221 -10.07 1.78 22.80
CA LEU A 221 -11.31 2.19 22.13
C LEU A 221 -12.54 1.84 22.96
N ARG A 222 -12.57 0.64 23.54
CA ARG A 222 -13.68 0.16 24.38
C ARG A 222 -13.77 0.87 25.71
N GLU A 223 -12.65 1.20 26.33
CA GLU A 223 -12.60 1.99 27.56
C GLU A 223 -13.09 3.41 27.31
N LYS A 224 -12.62 4.08 26.27
CA LYS A 224 -13.11 5.41 25.87
C LYS A 224 -14.60 5.40 25.58
N LYS A 225 -15.12 4.36 24.92
CA LYS A 225 -16.55 4.23 24.66
C LYS A 225 -17.35 4.11 25.95
N LYS A 226 -16.90 3.33 26.94
CA LYS A 226 -17.56 3.23 28.25
C LYS A 226 -17.64 4.60 28.97
N VAL A 227 -16.55 5.37 28.90
CA VAL A 227 -16.48 6.72 29.46
C VAL A 227 -17.44 7.65 28.71
N ASP A 228 -17.43 7.65 27.38
CA ASP A 228 -18.34 8.46 26.56
C ASP A 228 -19.81 8.11 26.84
N ASP A 229 -20.15 6.81 26.93
CA ASP A 229 -21.51 6.34 27.24
C ASP A 229 -21.95 6.74 28.65
N PHE A 230 -21.05 6.73 29.63
CA PHE A 230 -21.30 7.22 31.00
C PHE A 230 -21.67 8.72 31.01
N PHE A 231 -20.86 9.56 30.34
CA PHE A 231 -21.13 11.00 30.28
C PHE A 231 -22.36 11.38 29.45
N GLN A 232 -22.79 10.50 28.51
CA GLN A 232 -24.02 10.70 27.74
C GLN A 232 -25.28 10.18 28.46
N GLY A 233 -25.17 9.73 29.69
CA GLY A 233 -26.31 9.21 30.47
C GLY A 233 -26.83 7.84 29.99
N LYS A 234 -26.10 7.16 29.11
CA LYS A 234 -26.38 5.76 28.70
C LYS A 234 -25.80 4.79 29.72
N VAL A 235 -26.18 4.93 30.98
CA VAL A 235 -25.70 4.05 32.06
C VAL A 235 -26.35 2.69 31.86
N MET A 236 -25.55 1.66 31.58
CA MET A 236 -26.01 0.29 31.79
C MET A 236 -26.35 0.13 33.29
N ALA A 237 -27.59 -0.28 33.56
CA ALA A 237 -28.01 -0.60 34.92
C ALA A 237 -27.04 -1.64 35.50
N VAL A 238 -26.32 -1.28 36.53
CA VAL A 238 -25.52 -2.20 37.31
C VAL A 238 -26.49 -3.22 37.88
N PRO A 239 -26.35 -4.52 37.69
CA PRO A 239 -27.20 -5.48 38.35
C PRO A 239 -26.96 -5.37 39.85
N THR A 240 -27.90 -4.77 40.54
CA THR A 240 -27.92 -4.73 42.00
C THR A 240 -28.15 -6.14 42.52
N ASN A 241 -27.08 -6.77 42.94
CA ASN A 241 -27.09 -8.08 43.57
C ASN A 241 -27.57 -7.87 45.02
N THR A 242 -28.88 -7.59 45.18
CA THR A 242 -29.53 -7.58 46.51
C THR A 242 -29.69 -9.02 46.95
N LYS A 243 -28.70 -9.53 47.69
CA LYS A 243 -28.90 -10.69 48.56
C LYS A 243 -29.95 -10.30 49.59
N LYS A 244 -31.17 -10.86 49.41
CA LYS A 244 -32.15 -10.88 50.50
C LYS A 244 -31.58 -11.71 51.64
N THR A 245 -31.17 -11.09 52.70
CA THR A 245 -30.97 -11.75 54.00
C THR A 245 -32.35 -12.05 54.56
N GLU A 246 -32.75 -13.29 54.49
CA GLU A 246 -33.90 -13.82 55.26
C GLU A 246 -33.50 -13.89 56.72
N THR A 247 -34.04 -12.97 57.53
CA THR A 247 -34.00 -13.07 58.98
C THR A 247 -35.07 -14.05 59.41
N SER A 248 -34.66 -15.24 59.86
CA SER A 248 -35.48 -16.20 60.58
C SER A 248 -35.93 -15.58 61.91
N ARG A 249 -37.22 -15.35 62.08
CA ARG A 249 -37.85 -15.07 63.38
C ARG A 249 -38.22 -16.41 63.99
N ASP A 250 -37.47 -16.85 64.97
CA ASP A 250 -37.87 -17.88 65.87
C ASP A 250 -39.00 -17.36 66.77
N THR A 251 -40.15 -17.93 66.63
CA THR A 251 -41.26 -17.78 67.57
C THR A 251 -41.16 -18.85 68.63
N VAL A 252 -40.75 -18.42 69.85
CA VAL A 252 -40.92 -19.22 71.07
C VAL A 252 -42.39 -19.19 71.48
N LYS A 253 -43.01 -20.35 71.48
CA LYS A 253 -44.30 -20.54 72.22
C LYS A 253 -44.02 -21.19 73.55
N LYS A 254 -44.65 -20.60 74.48
CA LYS A 254 -45.03 -21.20 75.72
C LYS A 254 -46.44 -21.74 75.61
#